data_57abfd03232b17cab5f3ab0271de2a7e
#
_entry.id   57abfd03232b17cab5f3ab0271de2a7e
#
_cell.length_a   1.000
_cell.length_b   1.000
_cell.length_c   1.000
_cell.angle_alpha   90.00
_cell.angle_beta   90.00
_cell.angle_gamma   90.00
#
_symmetry.space_group_name_H-M   'P 1'
#
loop_
_entity.id
_entity.type
_entity.pdbx_description
1 polymer ?
#
loop_
_entity_poly.entity_id
_entity_poly.type
_entity_poly.pdbx_seq_one_letter_code
_entity_poly.pdbx_strand_id
1 'polypeptide(L)'
;MLINLSNHPSRYWDDRQIEAARCYGDVVDIPFPIVVPDANSQELQTLTQDCVQKILSLGEINSITVHIMGEMTFTFMVVTKLKELGIRCVASTTERKITYNDDGTKLSEFSFVRFREY
;
A
#
# COMPACT_ATOMS: atom_id res chain seq x y z
N MET A 1 10.61 -2.45 -9.70
CA MET A 1 10.50 -2.70 -8.26
C MET A 1 9.13 -2.21 -7.76
N LEU A 2 8.44 -3.02 -7.01
CA LEU A 2 7.21 -2.63 -6.31
C LEU A 2 7.53 -2.48 -4.84
N ILE A 3 7.39 -1.26 -4.33
CA ILE A 3 7.57 -0.99 -2.90
C ILE A 3 6.20 -1.14 -2.23
N ASN A 4 6.12 -2.06 -1.28
CA ASN A 4 4.90 -2.27 -0.51
C ASN A 4 4.94 -1.45 0.77
N LEU A 5 4.19 -0.37 0.81
CA LEU A 5 4.01 0.50 1.95
C LEU A 5 2.57 0.34 2.45
N SER A 6 2.34 -0.73 3.20
CA SER A 6 1.01 -1.04 3.72
C SER A 6 1.09 -1.82 5.02
N ASN A 7 -0.05 -1.99 5.68
CA ASN A 7 -0.17 -2.82 6.87
C ASN A 7 -0.23 -4.32 6.54
N HIS A 8 -0.13 -4.68 5.27
CA HIS A 8 -0.22 -6.07 4.81
C HIS A 8 1.10 -6.48 4.14
N PRO A 9 2.07 -7.01 4.92
CA PRO A 9 3.35 -7.44 4.39
C PRO A 9 3.21 -8.43 3.23
N SER A 10 4.10 -8.34 2.25
CA SER A 10 4.01 -9.16 1.04
C SER A 10 4.08 -10.67 1.30
N ARG A 11 4.70 -11.09 2.40
CA ARG A 11 4.74 -12.50 2.80
C ARG A 11 3.37 -13.11 3.09
N TYR A 12 2.35 -12.26 3.33
CA TYR A 12 0.96 -12.68 3.56
C TYR A 12 0.06 -12.52 2.34
N TRP A 13 0.62 -12.06 1.21
CA TRP A 13 -0.16 -11.89 -0.01
C TRP A 13 -0.54 -13.25 -0.58
N ASP A 14 -1.74 -13.33 -1.16
CA ASP A 14 -2.15 -14.53 -1.88
C ASP A 14 -1.44 -14.66 -3.23
N ASP A 15 -1.60 -15.81 -3.89
CA ASP A 15 -0.93 -16.11 -5.15
C ASP A 15 -1.31 -15.13 -6.26
N ARG A 16 -2.55 -14.66 -6.29
CA ARG A 16 -3.02 -13.68 -7.28
C ARG A 16 -2.31 -12.36 -7.14
N GLN A 17 -2.15 -11.88 -5.91
CA GLN A 17 -1.47 -10.63 -5.63
C GLN A 17 0.02 -10.72 -5.94
N ILE A 18 0.66 -11.83 -5.58
CA ILE A 18 2.07 -12.08 -5.88
C ILE A 18 2.28 -12.12 -7.39
N GLU A 19 1.42 -12.80 -8.13
CA GLU A 19 1.52 -12.89 -9.59
C GLU A 19 1.35 -11.52 -10.25
N ALA A 20 0.39 -10.74 -9.79
CA ALA A 20 0.18 -9.38 -10.29
C ALA A 20 1.39 -8.47 -9.98
N ALA A 21 2.01 -8.66 -8.82
CA ALA A 21 3.18 -7.88 -8.42
C ALA A 21 4.40 -8.14 -9.30
N ARG A 22 4.54 -9.33 -9.87
CA ARG A 22 5.67 -9.69 -10.76
C ARG A 22 5.80 -8.78 -11.96
N CYS A 23 4.68 -8.22 -12.43
CA CYS A 23 4.70 -7.26 -13.55
C CYS A 23 5.50 -6.00 -13.24
N TYR A 24 5.67 -5.68 -11.95
CA TYR A 24 6.42 -4.51 -11.49
C TYR A 24 7.87 -4.84 -11.13
N GLY A 25 8.25 -6.11 -11.08
CA GLY A 25 9.58 -6.58 -10.67
C GLY A 25 9.58 -7.09 -9.22
N ASP A 26 10.73 -6.93 -8.56
CA ASP A 26 10.88 -7.37 -7.18
C ASP A 26 10.01 -6.56 -6.22
N VAL A 27 9.54 -7.22 -5.16
CA VAL A 27 8.75 -6.57 -4.11
C VAL A 27 9.63 -6.29 -2.89
N VAL A 28 9.57 -5.07 -2.40
CA VAL A 28 10.30 -4.63 -1.21
C VAL A 28 9.28 -4.08 -0.22
N ASP A 29 9.25 -4.62 0.99
CA ASP A 29 8.35 -4.13 2.03
C ASP A 29 8.99 -2.98 2.80
N ILE A 30 8.23 -1.89 3.00
CA ILE A 30 8.50 -0.84 3.97
C ILE A 30 7.37 -0.89 4.98
N PRO A 31 7.66 -1.05 6.28
CA PRO A 31 6.60 -1.03 7.29
C PRO A 31 5.81 0.28 7.24
N PHE A 32 4.48 0.15 7.24
CA PHE A 32 3.61 1.33 7.33
C PHE A 32 3.82 1.99 8.68
N PRO A 33 4.07 3.30 8.74
CA PRO A 33 4.35 3.96 10.00
C PRO A 33 3.11 4.02 10.90
N ILE A 34 3.35 4.12 12.21
CA ILE A 34 2.27 4.36 13.16
C ILE A 34 1.86 5.82 13.04
N VAL A 35 0.59 6.04 12.68
CA VAL A 35 -0.01 7.39 12.62
C VAL A 35 -0.88 7.54 13.85
N VAL A 36 -0.38 8.29 14.85
CA VAL A 36 -1.14 8.48 16.08
C VAL A 36 -2.38 9.35 15.84
N PRO A 37 -3.54 9.02 16.46
CA PRO A 37 -4.80 9.72 16.17
C PRO A 37 -4.79 11.24 16.44
N ASP A 38 -3.97 11.71 17.36
CA ASP A 38 -3.87 13.12 17.71
C ASP A 38 -2.77 13.87 16.93
N ALA A 39 -2.08 13.20 15.99
CA ALA A 39 -1.08 13.86 15.17
C ALA A 39 -1.71 14.99 14.35
N ASN A 40 -1.08 16.15 14.34
CA ASN A 40 -1.51 17.27 13.52
C ASN A 40 -0.91 17.20 12.11
N SER A 41 -1.34 18.10 11.24
CA SER A 41 -0.89 18.12 9.84
C SER A 41 0.62 18.34 9.70
N GLN A 42 1.23 19.11 10.59
CA GLN A 42 2.68 19.36 10.59
C GLN A 42 3.46 18.07 10.89
N GLU A 43 3.00 17.31 11.88
CA GLU A 43 3.61 16.04 12.25
C GLU A 43 3.46 15.02 11.12
N LEU A 44 2.32 15.00 10.43
CA LEU A 44 2.10 14.15 9.26
C LEU A 44 2.99 14.54 8.08
N GLN A 45 3.22 15.83 7.88
CA GLN A 45 4.14 16.30 6.83
C GLN A 45 5.56 15.78 7.08
N THR A 46 6.04 15.84 8.31
CA THR A 46 7.36 15.32 8.69
C THR A 46 7.44 13.81 8.44
N LEU A 47 6.42 13.09 8.87
CA LEU A 47 6.34 11.63 8.65
C LEU A 47 6.31 11.30 7.16
N THR A 48 5.60 12.09 6.37
CA THR A 48 5.53 11.94 4.90
C THR A 48 6.90 12.16 4.27
N GLN A 49 7.60 13.22 4.67
CA GLN A 49 8.95 13.51 4.15
C GLN A 49 9.91 12.37 4.43
N ASP A 50 9.92 11.85 5.66
CA ASP A 50 10.77 10.73 6.06
C ASP A 50 10.45 9.48 5.22
N CYS A 51 9.19 9.21 4.99
CA CYS A 51 8.74 8.07 4.20
C CYS A 51 9.17 8.20 2.73
N VAL A 52 8.97 9.37 2.14
CA VAL A 52 9.37 9.65 0.76
C VAL A 52 10.88 9.51 0.59
N GLN A 53 11.67 9.99 1.55
CA GLN A 53 13.12 9.84 1.51
C GLN A 53 13.54 8.35 1.51
N LYS A 54 12.91 7.53 2.32
CA LYS A 54 13.15 6.08 2.32
C LYS A 54 12.85 5.47 0.96
N ILE A 55 11.73 5.83 0.36
CA ILE A 55 11.33 5.34 -0.95
C ILE A 55 12.38 5.73 -2.00
N LEU A 56 12.79 6.99 -2.02
CA LEU A 56 13.75 7.51 -2.98
C LEU A 56 15.14 6.87 -2.83
N SER A 57 15.47 6.36 -1.64
CA SER A 57 16.75 5.69 -1.40
C SER A 57 16.81 4.28 -2.00
N LEU A 58 15.69 3.71 -2.42
CA LEU A 58 15.61 2.31 -2.86
C LEU A 58 15.84 2.12 -4.37
N GLY A 59 15.74 3.17 -5.16
CA GLY A 59 15.95 3.04 -6.60
C GLY A 59 15.64 4.32 -7.37
N GLU A 60 15.78 4.23 -8.68
CA GLU A 60 15.51 5.33 -9.59
C GLU A 60 13.99 5.57 -9.72
N ILE A 61 13.59 6.83 -9.85
CA ILE A 61 12.18 7.24 -9.95
C ILE A 61 11.44 6.44 -11.02
N ASN A 62 12.03 6.25 -12.19
CA ASN A 62 11.40 5.56 -13.31
C ASN A 62 11.30 4.04 -13.12
N SER A 63 12.00 3.47 -12.15
CA SER A 63 12.02 2.03 -11.88
C SER A 63 11.16 1.61 -10.69
N ILE A 64 10.55 2.57 -10.00
CA ILE A 64 9.80 2.34 -8.77
C ILE A 64 8.30 2.51 -9.02
N THR A 65 7.51 1.57 -8.52
CA THR A 65 6.06 1.71 -8.30
C THR A 65 5.81 1.50 -6.82
N VAL A 66 4.97 2.31 -6.21
CA VAL A 66 4.66 2.21 -4.78
C VAL A 66 3.23 1.75 -4.59
N HIS A 67 3.08 0.58 -3.97
CA HIS A 67 1.79 0.10 -3.47
C HIS A 67 1.60 0.69 -2.07
N ILE A 68 0.58 1.52 -1.91
CA ILE A 68 0.34 2.19 -0.64
C ILE A 68 -1.13 2.11 -0.23
N MET A 69 -1.37 1.60 0.96
CA MET A 69 -2.69 1.54 1.59
C MET A 69 -2.51 1.60 3.11
N GLY A 70 -3.26 2.46 3.75
CA GLY A 70 -3.26 2.59 5.20
C GLY A 70 -4.08 3.79 5.65
N GLU A 71 -3.69 4.42 6.75
CA GLU A 71 -4.38 5.58 7.26
C GLU A 71 -4.54 6.62 6.14
N MET A 72 -5.77 7.12 5.96
CA MET A 72 -6.15 7.88 4.76
C MET A 72 -5.41 9.20 4.59
N THR A 73 -5.23 9.97 5.65
CA THR A 73 -4.63 11.30 5.54
C THR A 73 -3.14 11.21 5.24
N PHE A 74 -2.43 10.31 5.90
CA PHE A 74 -1.03 10.03 5.60
C PHE A 74 -0.87 9.45 4.19
N THR A 75 -1.70 8.49 3.82
CA THR A 75 -1.68 7.89 2.48
C THR A 75 -1.87 8.95 1.40
N PHE A 76 -2.84 9.84 1.57
CA PHE A 76 -3.09 10.94 0.62
C PHE A 76 -1.87 11.84 0.48
N MET A 77 -1.23 12.21 1.58
CA MET A 77 -0.05 13.08 1.55
C MET A 77 1.13 12.42 0.83
N VAL A 78 1.38 11.14 1.11
CA VAL A 78 2.46 10.39 0.45
C VAL A 78 2.19 10.23 -1.04
N VAL A 79 0.98 9.81 -1.41
CA VAL A 79 0.59 9.64 -2.82
C VAL A 79 0.74 10.95 -3.58
N THR A 80 0.25 12.05 -3.02
CA THR A 80 0.35 13.38 -3.63
C THR A 80 1.81 13.73 -3.91
N LYS A 81 2.68 13.54 -2.92
CA LYS A 81 4.10 13.87 -3.06
C LYS A 81 4.80 12.97 -4.09
N LEU A 82 4.54 11.68 -4.06
CA LEU A 82 5.15 10.74 -5.00
C LEU A 82 4.70 11.02 -6.44
N LYS A 83 3.43 11.35 -6.65
CA LYS A 83 2.94 11.70 -7.98
C LYS A 83 3.56 12.98 -8.51
N GLU A 84 3.77 13.98 -7.65
CA GLU A 84 4.51 15.20 -8.02
C GLU A 84 5.92 14.89 -8.49
N LEU A 85 6.56 13.87 -7.91
CA LEU A 85 7.90 13.42 -8.29
C LEU A 85 7.91 12.51 -9.52
N GLY A 86 6.75 12.17 -10.08
CA GLY A 86 6.65 11.28 -11.22
C GLY A 86 6.71 9.79 -10.88
N ILE A 87 6.49 9.43 -9.63
CA ILE A 87 6.47 8.03 -9.17
C ILE A 87 5.04 7.50 -9.25
N ARG A 88 4.90 6.33 -9.87
CA ARG A 88 3.61 5.63 -9.97
C ARG A 88 3.20 5.08 -8.61
N CYS A 89 1.94 5.31 -8.23
CA CYS A 89 1.35 4.77 -7.01
C CYS A 89 0.14 3.92 -7.34
N VAL A 90 -0.01 2.79 -6.66
CA VAL A 90 -1.12 1.87 -6.84
C VAL A 90 -1.72 1.47 -5.50
N ALA A 91 -3.00 1.11 -5.53
CA ALA A 91 -3.71 0.48 -4.42
C ALA A 91 -4.14 -0.92 -4.84
N SER A 92 -4.34 -1.81 -3.88
CA SER A 92 -4.98 -3.10 -4.11
C SER A 92 -6.48 -2.94 -4.11
N THR A 93 -7.15 -3.57 -5.08
CA THR A 93 -8.61 -3.73 -5.02
C THR A 93 -8.93 -5.14 -4.56
N THR A 94 -10.04 -5.28 -3.83
CA THR A 94 -10.45 -6.55 -3.27
C THR A 94 -11.92 -6.81 -3.53
N GLU A 95 -12.26 -8.09 -3.58
CA GLU A 95 -13.61 -8.60 -3.59
C GLU A 95 -13.95 -9.14 -2.20
N ARG A 96 -15.13 -8.79 -1.69
CA ARG A 96 -15.63 -9.33 -0.44
C ARG A 96 -16.56 -10.51 -0.72
N LYS A 97 -16.19 -11.68 -0.20
CA LYS A 97 -17.04 -12.86 -0.21
C LYS A 97 -17.66 -13.06 1.17
N ILE A 98 -18.99 -13.23 1.20
CA ILE A 98 -19.71 -13.54 2.42
C ILE A 98 -20.22 -14.97 2.31
N THR A 99 -19.84 -15.81 3.27
CA THR A 99 -20.31 -17.19 3.39
C THR A 99 -21.04 -17.32 4.71
N TYR A 100 -22.21 -18.00 4.68
CA TYR A 100 -22.97 -18.31 5.88
C TYR A 100 -22.73 -19.76 6.24
N ASN A 101 -22.39 -20.01 7.51
CA ASN A 101 -22.24 -21.35 8.06
C ASN A 101 -23.59 -21.91 8.47
N ASP A 102 -23.68 -23.24 8.63
CA ASP A 102 -24.92 -23.92 9.04
C ASP A 102 -25.44 -23.47 10.41
N ASP A 103 -24.55 -22.98 11.27
CA ASP A 103 -24.92 -22.46 12.59
C ASP A 103 -25.39 -21.00 12.57
N GLY A 104 -25.54 -20.40 11.37
CA GLY A 104 -25.95 -19.02 11.19
C GLY A 104 -24.85 -17.98 11.31
N THR A 105 -23.59 -18.39 11.58
CA THR A 105 -22.46 -17.48 11.59
C THR A 105 -22.09 -17.05 10.18
N LYS A 106 -21.51 -15.84 10.08
CA LYS A 106 -21.15 -15.22 8.83
C LYS A 106 -19.62 -15.12 8.73
N LEU A 107 -19.06 -15.64 7.63
CA LEU A 107 -17.66 -15.50 7.32
C LEU A 107 -17.50 -14.46 6.19
N SER A 108 -16.71 -13.43 6.42
CA SER A 108 -16.32 -12.46 5.40
C SER A 108 -14.87 -12.68 5.00
N GLU A 109 -14.63 -12.87 3.70
CA GLU A 109 -13.29 -12.99 3.15
C GLU A 109 -13.05 -11.90 2.11
N PHE A 110 -11.86 -11.29 2.14
CA PHE A 110 -11.43 -10.35 1.11
C PHE A 110 -10.37 -11.04 0.26
N SER A 111 -10.56 -11.02 -1.06
CA SER A 111 -9.56 -11.55 -1.98
C SER A 111 -9.09 -10.46 -2.93
N PHE A 112 -7.79 -10.45 -3.21
CA PHE A 112 -7.17 -9.51 -4.13
C PHE A 112 -7.75 -9.68 -5.54
N VAL A 113 -8.00 -8.55 -6.22
CA VAL A 113 -8.45 -8.52 -7.62
C VAL A 113 -7.38 -7.91 -8.51
N ARG A 114 -6.94 -6.69 -8.23
CA ARG A 114 -5.92 -6.03 -9.05
C ARG A 114 -5.26 -4.87 -8.33
N PHE A 115 -4.10 -4.44 -8.85
CA PHE A 115 -3.55 -3.13 -8.51
C PHE A 115 -4.20 -2.06 -9.39
N ARG A 116 -4.58 -0.96 -8.79
CA ARG A 116 -5.21 0.18 -9.45
C ARG A 116 -4.41 1.44 -9.18
N GLU A 117 -4.11 2.22 -10.22
CA GLU A 117 -3.41 3.50 -10.04
C GLU A 117 -4.26 4.53 -9.28
N TYR A 118 -3.55 5.27 -8.45
CA TYR A 118 -4.11 6.46 -7.81
C TYR A 118 -4.26 7.59 -8.82
#